data_e8943b72781f0a17aa0204e360eaac37
#
_entry.id   e8943b72781f0a17aa0204e360eaac37
#
_cell.length_a   1.000
_cell.length_b   1.000
_cell.length_c   1.000
_cell.angle_alpha   90.00
_cell.angle_beta   90.00
_cell.angle_gamma   90.00
#
_symmetry.space_group_name_H-M   'P 1'
#
loop_
_entity.id
_entity.type
_entity.pdbx_description
1 polymer ?
#
loop_
_entity_poly.entity_id
_entity_poly.type
_entity_poly.pdbx_seq_one_letter_code
_entity_poly.pdbx_strand_id
1 'polypeptide(L)'
;MGTGFAIGAVLFAVTGIVTVLIWPRERSSAASVASVEFSDAIAKLDVKQLLRSFIPPTKNCRDFYFALMGRLLLILGWNMISGYQLYILQKYCGLSVKDSAATISTMSVISMVVLIVTSMVSGPLSDRLQRRKVIVAIGSVIIAIGVAIPCFMPNALGMMLFAGIGGAGYGIYIAVDQALNVDVLPSQEEAGKDLGILNLANTVGQVLAPVVVGAIVLATGSYAALFPIAVVAVLLGAVFIMLIRKVK
;
A
#
# COMPACT_ATOMS: atom_id res chain seq x y z
N MET A 1 -14.85 25.10 4.41
CA MET A 1 -14.25 24.15 3.45
C MET A 1 -13.22 24.81 2.51
N GLY A 2 -13.35 26.07 2.08
CA GLY A 2 -12.44 26.70 1.12
C GLY A 2 -10.99 26.89 1.58
N THR A 3 -10.75 27.16 2.85
CA THR A 3 -9.38 27.41 3.37
C THR A 3 -8.48 26.18 3.32
N GLY A 4 -9.01 24.97 3.57
CA GLY A 4 -8.24 23.72 3.48
C GLY A 4 -7.81 23.40 2.06
N PHE A 5 -8.67 23.60 1.08
CA PHE A 5 -8.33 23.43 -0.34
C PHE A 5 -7.30 24.46 -0.80
N ALA A 6 -7.40 25.73 -0.36
CA ALA A 6 -6.43 26.76 -0.69
C ALA A 6 -5.03 26.43 -0.14
N ILE A 7 -4.94 25.99 1.12
CA ILE A 7 -3.67 25.56 1.74
C ILE A 7 -3.08 24.37 0.99
N GLY A 8 -3.90 23.36 0.65
CA GLY A 8 -3.47 22.21 -0.13
C GLY A 8 -2.93 22.60 -1.51
N ALA A 9 -3.61 23.49 -2.23
CA ALA A 9 -3.19 23.96 -3.54
C ALA A 9 -1.85 24.73 -3.47
N VAL A 10 -1.67 25.58 -2.45
CA VAL A 10 -0.40 26.31 -2.23
C VAL A 10 0.74 25.34 -1.92
N LEU A 11 0.52 24.34 -1.05
CA LEU A 11 1.53 23.32 -0.75
C LEU A 11 1.93 22.52 -2.00
N PHE A 12 0.97 22.14 -2.83
CA PHE A 12 1.22 21.44 -4.08
C PHE A 12 2.01 22.30 -5.07
N ALA A 13 1.67 23.59 -5.21
CA ALA A 13 2.39 24.51 -6.06
C ALA A 13 3.83 24.71 -5.57
N VAL A 14 4.02 24.94 -4.27
CA VAL A 14 5.37 25.13 -3.68
C VAL A 14 6.22 23.87 -3.86
N THR A 15 5.70 22.67 -3.56
CA THR A 15 6.45 21.43 -3.75
C THR A 15 6.78 21.19 -5.22
N GLY A 16 5.87 21.48 -6.14
CA GLY A 16 6.12 21.40 -7.59
C GLY A 16 7.24 22.34 -8.05
N ILE A 17 7.20 23.61 -7.62
CA ILE A 17 8.23 24.60 -7.94
C ILE A 17 9.58 24.18 -7.36
N VAL A 18 9.62 23.77 -6.10
CA VAL A 18 10.86 23.30 -5.43
C VAL A 18 11.44 22.09 -6.16
N THR A 19 10.61 21.13 -6.56
CA THR A 19 11.07 19.97 -7.34
C THR A 19 11.70 20.39 -8.67
N VAL A 20 11.06 21.28 -9.42
CA VAL A 20 11.59 21.79 -10.70
C VAL A 20 12.90 22.58 -10.53
N LEU A 21 13.04 23.32 -9.41
CA LEU A 21 14.25 24.10 -9.13
C LEU A 21 15.44 23.25 -8.68
N ILE A 22 15.17 22.17 -7.91
CA ILE A 22 16.21 21.26 -7.38
C ILE A 22 16.61 20.22 -8.42
N TRP A 23 15.74 19.90 -9.37
CA TRP A 23 16.03 18.88 -10.38
C TRP A 23 17.24 19.26 -11.22
N PRO A 24 18.31 18.45 -11.26
CA PRO A 24 19.47 18.73 -12.09
C PRO A 24 19.01 18.82 -13.55
N ARG A 25 19.24 19.97 -14.19
CA ARG A 25 19.01 20.11 -15.63
C ARG A 25 20.00 19.20 -16.36
N GLU A 26 19.56 18.03 -16.77
CA GLU A 26 20.34 17.19 -17.68
C GLU A 26 20.67 17.99 -18.93
N ARG A 27 21.95 18.02 -19.28
CA ARG A 27 22.40 18.78 -20.46
C ARG A 27 21.70 18.26 -21.70
N SER A 28 21.15 19.17 -22.46
CA SER A 28 20.24 19.04 -23.60
C SER A 28 20.62 18.06 -24.72
N SER A 29 21.84 17.52 -24.75
CA SER A 29 22.30 16.58 -25.79
C SER A 29 21.78 15.14 -25.61
N ALA A 30 21.53 14.72 -24.36
CA ALA A 30 20.91 13.41 -24.10
C ALA A 30 19.38 13.45 -24.31
N ALA A 31 18.74 14.57 -24.04
CA ALA A 31 17.30 14.75 -24.18
C ALA A 31 16.82 14.72 -25.65
N SER A 32 17.65 15.22 -26.60
CA SER A 32 17.28 15.20 -28.02
C SER A 32 17.39 13.78 -28.64
N VAL A 33 18.37 13.00 -28.21
CA VAL A 33 18.52 11.60 -28.65
C VAL A 33 17.40 10.74 -28.04
N ALA A 34 17.15 10.90 -26.74
CA ALA A 34 16.10 10.16 -26.04
C ALA A 34 14.68 10.52 -26.55
N SER A 35 14.44 11.77 -26.98
CA SER A 35 13.13 12.16 -27.53
C SER A 35 12.88 11.60 -28.94
N VAL A 36 13.93 11.46 -29.75
CA VAL A 36 13.81 10.85 -31.08
C VAL A 36 13.64 9.34 -30.94
N GLU A 37 14.44 8.68 -30.09
CA GLU A 37 14.26 7.25 -29.79
C GLU A 37 12.89 6.94 -29.15
N PHE A 38 12.41 7.81 -28.29
CA PHE A 38 11.08 7.64 -27.64
C PHE A 38 9.94 7.84 -28.65
N SER A 39 10.06 8.82 -29.56
CA SER A 39 9.06 9.04 -30.62
C SER A 39 9.03 7.87 -31.61
N ASP A 40 10.21 7.35 -32.02
CA ASP A 40 10.33 6.17 -32.90
C ASP A 40 9.88 4.88 -32.20
N ALA A 41 10.11 4.76 -30.89
CA ALA A 41 9.63 3.66 -30.07
C ALA A 41 8.11 3.69 -29.92
N ILE A 42 7.49 4.86 -29.72
CA ILE A 42 6.03 5.00 -29.68
C ILE A 42 5.41 4.69 -31.05
N ALA A 43 6.02 5.16 -32.14
CA ALA A 43 5.52 4.91 -33.49
C ALA A 43 5.58 3.42 -33.89
N LYS A 44 6.47 2.64 -33.25
CA LYS A 44 6.64 1.19 -33.43
C LYS A 44 5.94 0.35 -32.38
N LEU A 45 5.24 0.97 -31.40
CA LEU A 45 4.49 0.23 -30.37
C LEU A 45 3.29 -0.49 -31.00
N ASP A 46 3.52 -1.74 -31.35
CA ASP A 46 2.43 -2.68 -31.67
C ASP A 46 1.63 -2.90 -30.38
N VAL A 47 0.31 -2.56 -30.42
CA VAL A 47 -0.65 -2.78 -29.31
C VAL A 47 -0.54 -4.24 -28.82
N LYS A 48 -0.22 -5.18 -29.69
CA LYS A 48 0.00 -6.58 -29.35
C LYS A 48 1.26 -6.80 -28.50
N GLN A 49 2.32 -6.01 -28.73
CA GLN A 49 3.53 -6.02 -27.92
C GLN A 49 3.28 -5.38 -26.53
N LEU A 50 2.52 -4.28 -26.49
CA LEU A 50 2.07 -3.67 -25.23
C LEU A 50 1.22 -4.64 -24.41
N LEU A 51 0.25 -5.33 -25.01
CA LEU A 51 -0.56 -6.33 -24.30
C LEU A 51 0.29 -7.54 -23.85
N ARG A 52 1.31 -7.92 -24.61
CA ARG A 52 2.26 -8.96 -24.19
C ARG A 52 3.13 -8.57 -23.00
N SER A 53 3.45 -7.28 -22.84
CA SER A 53 4.21 -6.81 -21.66
C SER A 53 3.39 -6.85 -20.36
N PHE A 54 2.07 -7.01 -20.41
CA PHE A 54 1.23 -7.28 -19.24
C PHE A 54 1.06 -8.78 -18.92
N ILE A 55 1.63 -9.68 -19.73
CA ILE A 55 1.55 -11.11 -19.44
C ILE A 55 2.51 -11.42 -18.27
N PRO A 56 1.98 -11.98 -17.15
CA PRO A 56 2.82 -12.34 -16.01
C PRO A 56 3.89 -13.36 -16.39
N PRO A 57 5.03 -13.37 -15.70
CA PRO A 57 6.09 -14.36 -15.95
C PRO A 57 5.58 -15.77 -15.70
N THR A 58 5.98 -16.74 -16.58
CA THR A 58 5.49 -18.13 -16.51
C THR A 58 6.56 -19.12 -16.06
N LYS A 59 7.85 -18.75 -16.13
CA LYS A 59 8.98 -19.62 -15.78
C LYS A 59 9.66 -19.18 -14.50
N ASN A 60 9.88 -20.10 -13.54
CA ASN A 60 10.55 -19.86 -12.26
C ASN A 60 9.97 -18.70 -11.43
N CYS A 61 8.65 -18.51 -11.50
CA CYS A 61 7.95 -17.33 -10.97
C CYS A 61 7.13 -17.63 -9.70
N ARG A 62 7.35 -18.78 -9.03
CA ARG A 62 6.59 -19.16 -7.83
C ARG A 62 6.65 -18.09 -6.73
N ASP A 63 7.85 -17.59 -6.44
CA ASP A 63 8.07 -16.61 -5.39
C ASP A 63 7.49 -15.24 -5.76
N PHE A 64 7.49 -14.91 -7.06
CA PHE A 64 6.81 -13.74 -7.60
C PHE A 64 5.29 -13.77 -7.35
N TYR A 65 4.63 -14.91 -7.60
CA TYR A 65 3.20 -15.04 -7.35
C TYR A 65 2.87 -15.04 -5.85
N PHE A 66 3.75 -15.60 -5.02
CA PHE A 66 3.56 -15.49 -3.57
C PHE A 66 3.68 -14.04 -3.08
N ALA A 67 4.63 -13.27 -3.60
CA ALA A 67 4.73 -11.83 -3.30
C ALA A 67 3.51 -11.08 -3.81
N LEU A 68 3.05 -11.35 -5.05
CA LEU A 68 1.86 -10.74 -5.65
C LEU A 68 0.60 -10.97 -4.80
N MET A 69 0.33 -12.24 -4.42
CA MET A 69 -0.84 -12.60 -3.61
C MET A 69 -0.74 -12.07 -2.19
N GLY A 70 0.45 -12.14 -1.59
CA GLY A 70 0.71 -11.60 -0.26
C GLY A 70 0.44 -10.11 -0.19
N ARG A 71 0.95 -9.35 -1.17
CA ARG A 71 0.74 -7.91 -1.30
C ARG A 71 -0.73 -7.56 -1.54
N LEU A 72 -1.40 -8.25 -2.47
CA LEU A 72 -2.81 -8.03 -2.77
C LEU A 72 -3.69 -8.19 -1.53
N LEU A 73 -3.53 -9.30 -0.81
CA LEU A 73 -4.33 -9.61 0.38
C LEU A 73 -4.07 -8.62 1.52
N LEU A 74 -2.82 -8.21 1.72
CA LEU A 74 -2.47 -7.23 2.74
C LEU A 74 -3.08 -5.87 2.44
N ILE A 75 -2.92 -5.39 1.20
CA ILE A 75 -3.49 -4.11 0.75
C ILE A 75 -5.02 -4.14 0.79
N LEU A 76 -5.64 -5.26 0.39
CA LEU A 76 -7.07 -5.46 0.50
C LEU A 76 -7.54 -5.32 1.96
N GLY A 77 -6.96 -6.10 2.88
CA GLY A 77 -7.34 -6.09 4.29
C GLY A 77 -7.13 -4.72 4.95
N TRP A 78 -6.02 -4.04 4.66
CA TRP A 78 -5.77 -2.68 5.13
C TRP A 78 -6.82 -1.68 4.62
N ASN A 79 -7.12 -1.69 3.31
CA ASN A 79 -8.06 -0.75 2.70
C ASN A 79 -9.51 -1.01 3.10
N MET A 80 -9.89 -2.24 3.47
CA MET A 80 -11.22 -2.53 4.00
C MET A 80 -11.54 -1.70 5.25
N ILE A 81 -10.54 -1.39 6.08
CA ILE A 81 -10.73 -0.60 7.29
C ILE A 81 -10.37 0.87 7.06
N SER A 82 -9.18 1.15 6.50
CA SER A 82 -8.70 2.53 6.32
C SER A 82 -9.54 3.35 5.34
N GLY A 83 -10.09 2.72 4.31
CA GLY A 83 -10.97 3.37 3.33
C GLY A 83 -12.38 3.68 3.86
N TYR A 84 -12.80 2.99 4.92
CA TYR A 84 -14.16 3.09 5.45
C TYR A 84 -14.24 3.66 6.87
N GLN A 85 -13.19 4.31 7.35
CA GLN A 85 -13.08 4.86 8.71
C GLN A 85 -14.29 5.70 9.12
N LEU A 86 -14.79 6.57 8.23
CA LEU A 86 -15.95 7.43 8.53
C LEU A 86 -17.21 6.61 8.79
N TYR A 87 -17.50 5.66 7.91
CA TYR A 87 -18.67 4.78 8.05
C TYR A 87 -18.56 3.87 9.27
N ILE A 88 -17.39 3.35 9.56
CA ILE A 88 -17.09 2.53 10.74
C ILE A 88 -17.33 3.36 12.01
N LEU A 89 -16.81 4.57 12.10
CA LEU A 89 -16.99 5.44 13.27
C LEU A 89 -18.45 5.81 13.48
N GLN A 90 -19.21 6.10 12.42
CA GLN A 90 -20.62 6.48 12.53
C GLN A 90 -21.55 5.29 12.76
N LYS A 91 -21.39 4.21 11.99
CA LYS A 91 -22.36 3.11 11.95
C LYS A 91 -22.03 1.96 12.91
N TYR A 92 -20.74 1.76 13.20
CA TYR A 92 -20.29 0.69 14.11
C TYR A 92 -19.96 1.23 15.49
N CYS A 93 -19.23 2.36 15.57
CA CYS A 93 -18.91 3.00 16.87
C CYS A 93 -20.01 3.96 17.38
N GLY A 94 -21.01 4.29 16.54
CA GLY A 94 -22.15 5.14 16.95
C GLY A 94 -21.81 6.63 17.16
N LEU A 95 -20.70 7.12 16.60
CA LEU A 95 -20.27 8.50 16.78
C LEU A 95 -21.04 9.46 15.88
N SER A 96 -21.20 10.71 16.34
CA SER A 96 -21.73 11.78 15.50
C SER A 96 -20.80 12.10 14.32
N VAL A 97 -21.31 12.75 13.28
CA VAL A 97 -20.49 13.19 12.12
C VAL A 97 -19.33 14.08 12.57
N LYS A 98 -19.57 14.98 13.52
CA LYS A 98 -18.56 15.90 14.06
C LYS A 98 -17.47 15.16 14.82
N ASP A 99 -17.85 14.23 15.71
CA ASP A 99 -16.90 13.46 16.51
C ASP A 99 -16.11 12.47 15.64
N SER A 100 -16.76 11.88 14.64
CA SER A 100 -16.09 11.03 13.65
C SER A 100 -15.03 11.82 12.87
N ALA A 101 -15.34 13.03 12.41
CA ALA A 101 -14.38 13.88 11.71
C ALA A 101 -13.19 14.26 12.60
N ALA A 102 -13.43 14.62 13.86
CA ALA A 102 -12.38 14.92 14.84
C ALA A 102 -11.49 13.68 15.11
N THR A 103 -12.13 12.52 15.28
CA THR A 103 -11.42 11.24 15.47
C THR A 103 -10.55 10.90 14.27
N ILE A 104 -11.06 11.02 13.04
CA ILE A 104 -10.27 10.76 11.81
C ILE A 104 -9.07 11.70 11.72
N SER A 105 -9.25 12.99 12.05
CA SER A 105 -8.14 13.95 12.06
C SER A 105 -7.05 13.52 13.04
N THR A 106 -7.41 13.11 14.24
CA THR A 106 -6.47 12.58 15.25
C THR A 106 -5.80 11.30 14.79
N MET A 107 -6.57 10.35 14.24
CA MET A 107 -6.05 9.11 13.65
C MET A 107 -5.03 9.37 12.54
N SER A 108 -5.32 10.36 11.68
CA SER A 108 -4.41 10.72 10.57
C SER A 108 -3.06 11.24 11.08
N VAL A 109 -3.06 12.07 12.13
CA VAL A 109 -1.83 12.57 12.77
C VAL A 109 -1.06 11.43 13.42
N ILE A 110 -1.74 10.57 14.19
CA ILE A 110 -1.13 9.39 14.82
C ILE A 110 -0.49 8.50 13.77
N SER A 111 -1.26 8.12 12.73
CA SER A 111 -0.78 7.25 11.66
C SER A 111 0.42 7.85 10.92
N MET A 112 0.39 9.16 10.62
CA MET A 112 1.48 9.85 9.93
C MET A 112 2.77 9.80 10.75
N VAL A 113 2.71 10.17 12.03
CA VAL A 113 3.90 10.19 12.91
C VAL A 113 4.47 8.77 13.05
N VAL A 114 3.60 7.81 13.37
CA VAL A 114 4.02 6.43 13.60
C VAL A 114 4.56 5.80 12.31
N LEU A 115 3.93 6.03 11.17
CA LEU A 115 4.39 5.55 9.86
C LEU A 115 5.79 6.08 9.53
N ILE A 116 6.04 7.38 9.72
CA ILE A 116 7.35 7.98 9.46
C ILE A 116 8.41 7.34 10.37
N VAL A 117 8.17 7.27 11.67
CA VAL A 117 9.13 6.71 12.64
C VAL A 117 9.42 5.26 12.34
N THR A 118 8.40 4.44 12.12
CA THR A 118 8.57 3.01 11.88
C THR A 118 9.23 2.73 10.54
N SER A 119 8.91 3.48 9.48
CA SER A 119 9.55 3.30 8.17
C SER A 119 11.02 3.72 8.20
N MET A 120 11.38 4.80 8.91
CA MET A 120 12.78 5.22 9.07
C MET A 120 13.65 4.19 9.79
N VAL A 121 13.07 3.45 10.73
CA VAL A 121 13.78 2.43 11.50
C VAL A 121 13.81 1.09 10.76
N SER A 122 12.70 0.67 10.16
CA SER A 122 12.55 -0.66 9.58
C SER A 122 13.34 -0.86 8.28
N GLY A 123 13.50 0.17 7.46
CA GLY A 123 14.32 0.10 6.25
C GLY A 123 15.77 -0.29 6.54
N PRO A 124 16.54 0.53 7.29
CA PRO A 124 17.92 0.21 7.66
C PRO A 124 18.07 -1.09 8.48
N LEU A 125 17.06 -1.40 9.32
CA LEU A 125 17.05 -2.64 10.09
C LEU A 125 16.94 -3.86 9.17
N SER A 126 16.08 -3.79 8.16
CA SER A 126 15.90 -4.82 7.15
C SER A 126 17.18 -5.08 6.36
N ASP A 127 17.86 -4.01 5.96
CA ASP A 127 19.11 -4.12 5.21
C ASP A 127 20.26 -4.71 6.05
N ARG A 128 20.32 -4.38 7.34
CA ARG A 128 21.32 -4.96 8.27
C ARG A 128 21.07 -6.44 8.56
N LEU A 129 19.83 -6.82 8.78
CA LEU A 129 19.45 -8.20 9.12
C LEU A 129 19.43 -9.13 7.92
N GLN A 130 19.35 -8.59 6.69
CA GLN A 130 19.23 -9.36 5.44
C GLN A 130 18.07 -10.39 5.49
N ARG A 131 16.97 -10.04 6.19
CA ARG A 131 15.80 -10.90 6.42
C ARG A 131 14.50 -10.17 6.06
N ARG A 132 14.42 -9.71 4.82
CA ARG A 132 13.31 -8.87 4.34
C ARG A 132 11.94 -9.50 4.53
N LYS A 133 11.76 -10.77 4.17
CA LYS A 133 10.48 -11.47 4.31
C LYS A 133 9.99 -11.55 5.77
N VAL A 134 10.90 -11.74 6.71
CA VAL A 134 10.55 -11.84 8.14
C VAL A 134 10.05 -10.49 8.65
N ILE A 135 10.71 -9.40 8.27
CA ILE A 135 10.32 -8.05 8.69
C ILE A 135 8.98 -7.66 8.09
N VAL A 136 8.74 -7.97 6.81
CA VAL A 136 7.42 -7.76 6.16
C VAL A 136 6.34 -8.59 6.85
N ALA A 137 6.62 -9.85 7.20
CA ALA A 137 5.67 -10.69 7.93
C ALA A 137 5.37 -10.14 9.34
N ILE A 138 6.38 -9.66 10.07
CA ILE A 138 6.19 -8.99 11.37
C ILE A 138 5.31 -7.75 11.20
N GLY A 139 5.59 -6.89 10.22
CA GLY A 139 4.76 -5.74 9.91
C GLY A 139 3.31 -6.14 9.64
N SER A 140 3.09 -7.20 8.86
CA SER A 140 1.76 -7.73 8.57
C SER A 140 1.03 -8.25 9.83
N VAL A 141 1.73 -8.92 10.74
CA VAL A 141 1.15 -9.36 12.03
C VAL A 141 0.77 -8.16 12.89
N ILE A 142 1.61 -7.13 12.94
CA ILE A 142 1.29 -5.88 13.67
C ILE A 142 0.07 -5.19 13.06
N ILE A 143 -0.06 -5.16 11.72
CA ILE A 143 -1.27 -4.67 11.05
C ILE A 143 -2.49 -5.48 11.50
N ALA A 144 -2.40 -6.82 11.48
CA ALA A 144 -3.51 -7.70 11.86
C ALA A 144 -3.95 -7.46 13.32
N ILE A 145 -2.98 -7.28 14.24
CA ILE A 145 -3.27 -6.91 15.64
C ILE A 145 -3.99 -5.56 15.70
N GLY A 146 -3.48 -4.54 14.99
CA GLY A 146 -4.11 -3.23 14.94
C GLY A 146 -5.54 -3.29 14.42
N VAL A 147 -5.77 -4.03 13.33
CA VAL A 147 -7.11 -4.24 12.73
C VAL A 147 -8.04 -5.01 13.67
N ALA A 148 -7.52 -5.91 14.51
CA ALA A 148 -8.33 -6.68 15.45
C ALA A 148 -8.85 -5.84 16.63
N ILE A 149 -8.17 -4.76 17.02
CA ILE A 149 -8.53 -3.96 18.22
C ILE A 149 -9.97 -3.44 18.17
N PRO A 150 -10.46 -2.84 17.07
CA PRO A 150 -11.83 -2.35 17.02
C PRO A 150 -12.91 -3.43 17.13
N CYS A 151 -12.57 -4.73 16.91
CA CYS A 151 -13.49 -5.83 17.20
C CYS A 151 -13.89 -5.88 18.68
N PHE A 152 -12.92 -5.61 19.57
CA PHE A 152 -13.08 -5.70 21.01
C PHE A 152 -13.43 -4.34 21.64
N MET A 153 -13.05 -3.27 20.97
CA MET A 153 -13.24 -1.88 21.41
C MET A 153 -13.92 -1.05 20.32
N PRO A 154 -15.26 -1.18 20.13
CA PRO A 154 -16.00 -0.46 19.09
C PRO A 154 -16.25 1.01 19.48
N ASN A 155 -15.19 1.79 19.65
CA ASN A 155 -15.23 3.18 20.04
C ASN A 155 -14.09 3.98 19.40
N ALA A 156 -14.07 5.31 19.62
CA ALA A 156 -13.04 6.20 19.10
C ALA A 156 -11.62 5.77 19.51
N LEU A 157 -11.45 5.33 20.76
CA LEU A 157 -10.13 4.89 21.26
C LEU A 157 -9.64 3.64 20.52
N GLY A 158 -10.51 2.65 20.31
CA GLY A 158 -10.16 1.45 19.53
C GLY A 158 -9.70 1.77 18.11
N MET A 159 -10.35 2.73 17.45
CA MET A 159 -9.96 3.22 16.13
C MET A 159 -8.66 4.03 16.17
N MET A 160 -8.39 4.81 17.21
CA MET A 160 -7.10 5.49 17.39
C MET A 160 -5.97 4.49 17.64
N LEU A 161 -6.19 3.42 18.41
CA LEU A 161 -5.23 2.34 18.61
C LEU A 161 -4.96 1.57 17.31
N PHE A 162 -6.00 1.32 16.50
CA PHE A 162 -5.82 0.80 15.14
C PHE A 162 -4.91 1.72 14.32
N ALA A 163 -5.13 3.04 14.35
CA ALA A 163 -4.31 4.00 13.63
C ALA A 163 -2.84 3.99 14.09
N GLY A 164 -2.59 3.84 15.40
CA GLY A 164 -1.24 3.73 15.96
C GLY A 164 -0.58 2.40 15.65
N ILE A 165 -1.17 1.30 16.11
CA ILE A 165 -0.56 -0.04 16.02
C ILE A 165 -0.59 -0.54 14.57
N GLY A 166 -1.74 -0.46 13.90
CA GLY A 166 -1.87 -0.83 12.50
C GLY A 166 -1.02 0.05 11.58
N GLY A 167 -0.97 1.36 11.87
CA GLY A 167 -0.10 2.32 11.17
C GLY A 167 1.39 2.00 11.33
N ALA A 168 1.82 1.55 12.53
CA ALA A 168 3.18 1.08 12.75
C ALA A 168 3.52 -0.14 11.87
N GLY A 169 2.65 -1.13 11.87
CA GLY A 169 2.81 -2.30 11.01
C GLY A 169 2.84 -1.93 9.52
N TYR A 170 1.98 -1.01 9.10
CA TYR A 170 1.94 -0.53 7.72
C TYR A 170 3.21 0.24 7.33
N GLY A 171 3.77 1.04 8.25
CA GLY A 171 5.04 1.72 8.04
C GLY A 171 6.23 0.75 7.87
N ILE A 172 6.28 -0.30 8.70
CA ILE A 172 7.27 -1.39 8.55
C ILE A 172 7.11 -2.08 7.20
N TYR A 173 5.86 -2.44 6.84
CA TYR A 173 5.54 -3.09 5.59
C TYR A 173 5.99 -2.27 4.39
N ILE A 174 5.57 -1.00 4.28
CA ILE A 174 5.80 -0.18 3.10
C ILE A 174 7.30 0.12 2.88
N ALA A 175 8.07 0.22 3.96
CA ALA A 175 9.51 0.49 3.90
C ALA A 175 10.31 -0.70 3.33
N VAL A 176 9.85 -1.93 3.57
CA VAL A 176 10.61 -3.14 3.21
C VAL A 176 10.03 -3.87 2.00
N ASP A 177 8.72 -3.74 1.76
CA ASP A 177 8.02 -4.43 0.68
C ASP A 177 8.58 -4.11 -0.72
N GLN A 178 8.97 -2.86 -0.98
CA GLN A 178 9.55 -2.49 -2.27
C GLN A 178 10.88 -3.21 -2.53
N ALA A 179 11.71 -3.34 -1.50
CA ALA A 179 12.97 -4.07 -1.61
C ALA A 179 12.74 -5.59 -1.78
N LEU A 180 11.74 -6.13 -1.06
CA LEU A 180 11.33 -7.54 -1.22
C LEU A 180 10.85 -7.82 -2.67
N ASN A 181 10.09 -6.89 -3.26
CA ASN A 181 9.59 -7.02 -4.62
C ASN A 181 10.73 -7.10 -5.65
N VAL A 182 11.79 -6.33 -5.47
CA VAL A 182 12.99 -6.41 -6.34
C VAL A 182 13.69 -7.76 -6.19
N ASP A 183 13.78 -8.30 -4.97
CA ASP A 183 14.46 -9.57 -4.70
C ASP A 183 13.73 -10.80 -5.30
N VAL A 184 12.41 -10.73 -5.45
CA VAL A 184 11.61 -11.86 -5.98
C VAL A 184 11.51 -11.85 -7.51
N LEU A 185 12.04 -10.84 -8.19
CA LEU A 185 11.97 -10.75 -9.64
C LEU A 185 12.59 -12.00 -10.32
N PRO A 186 11.91 -12.58 -11.31
CA PRO A 186 12.42 -13.72 -12.06
C PRO A 186 13.62 -13.35 -12.92
N SER A 187 13.61 -12.18 -13.55
CA SER A 187 14.66 -11.66 -14.45
C SER A 187 14.93 -10.18 -14.20
N GLN A 188 16.20 -9.79 -14.27
CA GLN A 188 16.60 -8.38 -14.21
C GLN A 188 16.29 -7.63 -15.53
N GLU A 189 16.27 -8.35 -16.66
CA GLU A 189 16.01 -7.77 -17.99
C GLU A 189 14.56 -7.28 -18.13
N GLU A 190 13.60 -7.98 -17.51
CA GLU A 190 12.18 -7.62 -17.53
C GLU A 190 11.72 -6.94 -16.22
N ALA A 191 12.65 -6.44 -15.39
CA ALA A 191 12.36 -5.91 -14.06
C ALA A 191 11.28 -4.83 -14.05
N GLY A 192 11.29 -3.91 -15.02
CA GLY A 192 10.28 -2.85 -15.12
C GLY A 192 8.86 -3.39 -15.32
N LYS A 193 8.70 -4.41 -16.19
CA LYS A 193 7.42 -5.09 -16.43
C LYS A 193 6.94 -5.82 -15.17
N ASP A 194 7.82 -6.62 -14.58
CA ASP A 194 7.47 -7.46 -13.44
C ASP A 194 7.14 -6.62 -12.19
N LEU A 195 7.88 -5.54 -11.92
CA LEU A 195 7.54 -4.57 -10.88
C LEU A 195 6.21 -3.85 -11.17
N GLY A 196 5.92 -3.55 -12.44
CA GLY A 196 4.63 -3.02 -12.85
C GLY A 196 3.48 -3.97 -12.49
N ILE A 197 3.64 -5.27 -12.75
CA ILE A 197 2.65 -6.30 -12.40
C ILE A 197 2.50 -6.43 -10.87
N LEU A 198 3.60 -6.41 -10.11
CA LEU A 198 3.55 -6.39 -8.65
C LEU A 198 2.83 -5.14 -8.11
N ASN A 199 3.00 -3.98 -8.76
CA ASN A 199 2.27 -2.77 -8.38
C ASN A 199 0.78 -2.82 -8.73
N LEU A 200 0.37 -3.60 -9.74
CA LEU A 200 -1.05 -3.85 -10.01
C LEU A 200 -1.75 -4.50 -8.80
N ALA A 201 -1.05 -5.32 -8.00
CA ALA A 201 -1.62 -5.88 -6.77
C ALA A 201 -2.12 -4.80 -5.80
N ASN A 202 -1.42 -3.64 -5.70
CA ASN A 202 -1.88 -2.52 -4.89
C ASN A 202 -3.19 -1.95 -5.43
N THR A 203 -3.21 -1.64 -6.73
CA THR A 203 -4.40 -1.07 -7.38
C THR A 203 -5.59 -2.02 -7.32
N VAL A 204 -5.36 -3.30 -7.62
CA VAL A 204 -6.39 -4.35 -7.55
C VAL A 204 -6.91 -4.50 -6.12
N GLY A 205 -6.03 -4.54 -5.11
CA GLY A 205 -6.41 -4.60 -3.70
C GLY A 205 -7.26 -3.40 -3.27
N GLN A 206 -6.89 -2.19 -3.70
CA GLN A 206 -7.65 -0.97 -3.42
C GLN A 206 -9.03 -0.96 -4.12
N VAL A 207 -9.11 -1.42 -5.37
CA VAL A 207 -10.37 -1.48 -6.14
C VAL A 207 -11.29 -2.59 -5.62
N LEU A 208 -10.73 -3.73 -5.19
CA LEU A 208 -11.52 -4.83 -4.62
C LEU A 208 -12.04 -4.52 -3.21
N ALA A 209 -11.35 -3.69 -2.43
CA ALA A 209 -11.77 -3.38 -1.06
C ALA A 209 -13.21 -2.83 -0.99
N PRO A 210 -13.64 -1.82 -1.78
CA PRO A 210 -15.03 -1.38 -1.81
C PRO A 210 -16.03 -2.48 -2.17
N VAL A 211 -15.69 -3.32 -3.14
CA VAL A 211 -16.57 -4.42 -3.59
C VAL A 211 -16.78 -5.42 -2.46
N VAL A 212 -15.70 -5.84 -1.80
CA VAL A 212 -15.73 -6.80 -0.68
C VAL A 212 -16.47 -6.18 0.51
N VAL A 213 -16.18 -4.93 0.88
CA VAL A 213 -16.86 -4.22 1.96
C VAL A 213 -18.36 -4.10 1.67
N GLY A 214 -18.73 -3.69 0.46
CA GLY A 214 -20.14 -3.59 0.04
C GLY A 214 -20.85 -4.93 0.15
N ALA A 215 -20.25 -6.00 -0.34
CA ALA A 215 -20.82 -7.35 -0.25
C ALA A 215 -21.00 -7.82 1.20
N ILE A 216 -20.02 -7.59 2.08
CA ILE A 216 -20.09 -7.96 3.49
C ILE A 216 -21.19 -7.17 4.20
N VAL A 217 -21.23 -5.85 4.00
CA VAL A 217 -22.23 -4.99 4.65
C VAL A 217 -23.65 -5.32 4.17
N LEU A 218 -23.83 -5.61 2.87
CA LEU A 218 -25.12 -6.07 2.33
C LEU A 218 -25.55 -7.41 2.91
N ALA A 219 -24.62 -8.35 3.08
CA ALA A 219 -24.93 -9.68 3.60
C ALA A 219 -25.18 -9.71 5.11
N THR A 220 -24.47 -8.88 5.88
CA THR A 220 -24.49 -8.91 7.36
C THR A 220 -25.27 -7.77 8.01
N GLY A 221 -25.56 -6.71 7.25
CA GLY A 221 -26.14 -5.47 7.77
C GLY A 221 -25.21 -4.67 8.70
N SER A 222 -23.94 -5.07 8.86
CA SER A 222 -23.03 -4.50 9.85
C SER A 222 -21.60 -4.37 9.34
N TYR A 223 -20.90 -3.36 9.85
CA TYR A 223 -19.46 -3.18 9.63
C TYR A 223 -18.59 -4.07 10.55
N ALA A 224 -19.18 -4.72 11.58
CA ALA A 224 -18.44 -5.57 12.52
C ALA A 224 -17.69 -6.72 11.83
N ALA A 225 -18.31 -7.34 10.83
CA ALA A 225 -17.73 -8.47 10.09
C ALA A 225 -16.51 -8.09 9.24
N LEU A 226 -16.28 -6.80 8.98
CA LEU A 226 -15.11 -6.35 8.22
C LEU A 226 -13.80 -6.67 8.94
N PHE A 227 -13.76 -6.49 10.25
CA PHE A 227 -12.54 -6.65 11.03
C PHE A 227 -11.99 -8.09 11.00
N PRO A 228 -12.76 -9.13 11.34
CA PRO A 228 -12.23 -10.49 11.28
C PRO A 228 -11.83 -10.91 9.86
N ILE A 229 -12.57 -10.48 8.84
CA ILE A 229 -12.25 -10.78 7.44
C ILE A 229 -10.96 -10.06 7.03
N ALA A 230 -10.78 -8.79 7.41
CA ALA A 230 -9.57 -8.03 7.15
C ALA A 230 -8.35 -8.65 7.87
N VAL A 231 -8.51 -9.08 9.14
CA VAL A 231 -7.45 -9.78 9.88
C VAL A 231 -7.03 -11.05 9.15
N VAL A 232 -8.00 -11.88 8.73
CA VAL A 232 -7.71 -13.10 7.97
C VAL A 232 -7.01 -12.79 6.65
N ALA A 233 -7.45 -11.78 5.92
CA ALA A 233 -6.81 -11.37 4.66
C ALA A 233 -5.34 -10.95 4.88
N VAL A 234 -5.08 -10.10 5.89
CA VAL A 234 -3.71 -9.65 6.22
C VAL A 234 -2.82 -10.82 6.68
N LEU A 235 -3.33 -11.71 7.53
CA LEU A 235 -2.57 -12.88 7.99
C LEU A 235 -2.29 -13.88 6.86
N LEU A 236 -3.25 -14.12 5.98
CA LEU A 236 -3.02 -14.92 4.76
C LEU A 236 -1.95 -14.26 3.88
N GLY A 237 -1.98 -12.93 3.75
CA GLY A 237 -0.93 -12.18 3.06
C GLY A 237 0.46 -12.44 3.68
N ALA A 238 0.57 -12.40 5.00
CA ALA A 238 1.82 -12.73 5.71
C ALA A 238 2.27 -14.17 5.46
N VAL A 239 1.35 -15.14 5.44
CA VAL A 239 1.65 -16.53 5.13
C VAL A 239 2.21 -16.67 3.71
N PHE A 240 1.59 -16.03 2.71
CA PHE A 240 2.10 -16.05 1.34
C PHE A 240 3.52 -15.50 1.24
N ILE A 241 3.81 -14.39 1.94
CA ILE A 241 5.17 -13.81 2.00
C ILE A 241 6.16 -14.78 2.64
N MET A 242 5.78 -15.46 3.71
CA MET A 242 6.65 -16.46 4.36
C MET A 242 6.94 -17.68 3.50
N LEU A 243 6.06 -18.02 2.54
CA LEU A 243 6.26 -19.12 1.58
C LEU A 243 7.30 -18.80 0.49
N ILE A 244 7.77 -17.56 0.37
CA ILE A 244 8.84 -17.16 -0.54
C ILE A 244 10.14 -17.87 -0.12
N ARG A 245 10.81 -18.53 -1.07
CA ARG A 245 12.03 -19.31 -0.80
C ARG A 245 13.32 -18.62 -1.24
N LYS A 246 13.26 -17.79 -2.28
CA LYS A 246 14.41 -17.11 -2.87
C LYS A 246 15.02 -16.04 -1.95
N VAL A 247 14.21 -15.47 -1.06
CA VAL A 247 14.59 -14.39 -0.15
C VAL A 247 14.64 -14.91 1.29
N LYS A 248 15.63 -14.44 2.07
CA LYS A 248 15.80 -14.77 3.49
C LYS A 248 15.08 -13.76 4.40
#